data_245064cf57033f69b4061f9517e2d89e
#
_entry.id   245064cf57033f69b4061f9517e2d89e
#
_cell.length_a   1.000
_cell.length_b   1.000
_cell.length_c   1.000
_cell.angle_alpha   90.00
_cell.angle_beta   90.00
_cell.angle_gamma   90.00
#
_symmetry.space_group_name_H-M   'P 1'
#
loop_
_entity.id
_entity.type
_entity.pdbx_description
1 polymer ?
#
loop_
_entity_poly.entity_id
_entity_poly.type
_entity_poly.pdbx_seq_one_letter_code
_entity_poly.pdbx_strand_id
1 'polypeptide(L)'
;MVNAVALFALLAPLGANAHYIFNRLIVNGASIGGEYAYTRKNSNSYNPSIPSELMNSNDLRCNKGAAAGNTATYTVKAGDKLGFKIFNNELVEHPGPGFVYISKAPGSVKSYDGSGDWVKVMQSGLKNPSTPGVDTAWDSWQKDRLEWTIQKNIPAGEYLVRVEHIGLHEGHVGKAQFYIECFQLKIESSGTGKPGPAVKFPGAYKASDAGIAFNKWNNPKSYTFPGPAVWNGN
;
A
#
# COMPACT_ATOMS: atom_id res chain seq x y z
N MET A 1 -39.25 33.77 38.93
CA MET A 1 -39.30 32.77 37.83
C MET A 1 -38.01 32.97 37.04
N VAL A 2 -37.08 32.06 37.17
CA VAL A 2 -35.75 32.14 36.49
C VAL A 2 -35.79 31.20 35.29
N ASN A 3 -35.75 31.78 34.10
CA ASN A 3 -35.69 30.99 32.83
C ASN A 3 -34.30 30.37 32.66
N ALA A 4 -34.19 29.05 32.78
CA ALA A 4 -32.98 28.34 32.44
C ALA A 4 -32.92 28.19 30.89
N VAL A 5 -31.96 28.88 30.25
CA VAL A 5 -31.62 28.70 28.86
C VAL A 5 -30.68 27.50 28.76
N ALA A 6 -31.17 26.39 28.23
CA ALA A 6 -30.34 25.21 27.97
C ALA A 6 -29.48 25.50 26.72
N LEU A 7 -28.17 25.61 26.90
CA LEU A 7 -27.18 25.74 25.83
C LEU A 7 -26.93 24.33 25.25
N PHE A 8 -27.53 24.01 24.10
CA PHE A 8 -27.15 22.83 23.33
C PHE A 8 -25.85 23.11 22.61
N ALA A 9 -24.75 22.59 23.11
CA ALA A 9 -23.50 22.52 22.39
C ALA A 9 -23.65 21.51 21.23
N LEU A 10 -23.76 22.00 20.00
CA LEU A 10 -23.62 21.21 18.80
C LEU A 10 -22.16 20.70 18.73
N LEU A 11 -21.91 19.49 19.18
CA LEU A 11 -20.68 18.75 18.82
C LEU A 11 -20.75 18.48 17.32
N ALA A 12 -20.11 19.33 16.52
CA ALA A 12 -19.83 19.01 15.13
C ALA A 12 -18.98 17.72 15.11
N PRO A 13 -19.34 16.67 14.35
CA PRO A 13 -18.47 15.54 14.18
C PRO A 13 -17.15 16.06 13.60
N LEU A 14 -16.04 15.85 14.30
CA LEU A 14 -14.71 15.99 13.73
C LEU A 14 -14.69 15.02 12.56
N GLY A 15 -14.71 15.53 11.34
CA GLY A 15 -14.65 14.71 10.13
C GLY A 15 -13.42 13.83 10.23
N ALA A 16 -13.62 12.53 10.47
CA ALA A 16 -12.57 11.56 10.36
C ALA A 16 -12.10 11.59 8.90
N ASN A 17 -10.87 12.07 8.65
CA ASN A 17 -10.22 11.92 7.36
C ASN A 17 -9.88 10.44 7.21
N ALA A 18 -10.82 9.65 6.69
CA ALA A 18 -10.64 8.23 6.43
C ALA A 18 -9.67 7.94 5.25
N HIS A 19 -9.07 8.98 4.67
CA HIS A 19 -8.12 8.89 3.57
C HIS A 19 -6.69 9.10 4.06
N TYR A 20 -5.75 8.31 3.57
CA TYR A 20 -4.37 8.30 4.03
C TYR A 20 -3.36 8.09 2.89
N ILE A 21 -2.09 8.36 3.18
CA ILE A 21 -0.98 8.22 2.24
C ILE A 21 0.26 7.69 2.97
N PHE A 22 0.93 6.69 2.38
CA PHE A 22 2.18 6.12 2.91
C PHE A 22 3.37 6.95 2.44
N ASN A 23 3.77 7.96 3.19
CA ASN A 23 4.78 8.92 2.72
C ASN A 23 6.07 8.96 3.56
N ARG A 24 6.21 8.08 4.57
CA ARG A 24 7.40 8.01 5.43
C ARG A 24 8.02 6.62 5.43
N LEU A 25 9.34 6.58 5.33
CA LEU A 25 10.12 5.36 5.44
C LEU A 25 10.58 5.14 6.90
N ILE A 26 10.41 3.93 7.38
CA ILE A 26 10.97 3.44 8.65
C ILE A 26 11.89 2.28 8.31
N VAL A 27 13.08 2.26 8.91
CA VAL A 27 14.06 1.17 8.77
C VAL A 27 14.49 0.70 10.15
N ASN A 28 14.27 -0.56 10.45
CA ASN A 28 14.60 -1.19 11.73
C ASN A 28 14.06 -0.40 12.94
N GLY A 29 12.85 0.13 12.81
CA GLY A 29 12.17 0.92 13.85
C GLY A 29 12.50 2.42 13.85
N ALA A 30 13.53 2.86 13.15
CA ALA A 30 13.89 4.28 13.05
C ALA A 30 13.20 4.98 11.87
N SER A 31 12.62 6.16 12.08
CA SER A 31 12.10 7.00 11.00
C SER A 31 13.26 7.62 10.21
N ILE A 32 13.23 7.46 8.90
CA ILE A 32 14.31 7.88 7.99
C ILE A 32 13.84 9.07 7.15
N GLY A 33 14.53 10.18 7.29
CA GLY A 33 14.19 11.42 6.59
C GLY A 33 12.82 11.97 6.98
N GLY A 34 12.33 12.92 6.19
CA GLY A 34 11.00 13.50 6.32
C GLY A 34 9.99 12.85 5.39
N GLU A 35 8.81 13.45 5.33
CA GLU A 35 7.77 13.08 4.37
C GLU A 35 8.26 13.21 2.93
N TYR A 36 7.93 12.23 2.10
CA TYR A 36 8.32 12.15 0.70
C TYR A 36 9.83 12.20 0.44
N ALA A 37 10.69 12.06 1.46
CA ALA A 37 12.14 12.03 1.22
C ALA A 37 12.52 10.91 0.25
N TYR A 38 11.86 9.75 0.38
CA TYR A 38 12.13 8.54 -0.41
C TYR A 38 10.89 8.00 -1.12
N THR A 39 9.75 8.69 -1.01
CA THR A 39 8.47 8.33 -1.62
C THR A 39 8.18 9.29 -2.77
N ARG A 40 7.82 8.78 -3.94
CA ARG A 40 7.40 9.60 -5.08
C ARG A 40 6.09 10.31 -4.76
N LYS A 41 6.07 11.63 -4.95
CA LYS A 41 4.83 12.39 -4.82
C LYS A 41 3.89 12.05 -5.96
N ASN A 42 2.62 11.87 -5.64
CA ASN A 42 1.54 11.71 -6.60
C ASN A 42 0.58 12.91 -6.55
N SER A 43 -0.28 13.07 -7.55
CA SER A 43 -1.25 14.15 -7.63
C SER A 43 -2.57 13.85 -6.93
N ASN A 44 -2.81 12.60 -6.50
CA ASN A 44 -4.00 12.21 -5.75
C ASN A 44 -3.97 12.67 -4.31
N SER A 45 -2.77 12.97 -3.76
CA SER A 45 -2.61 13.31 -2.34
C SER A 45 -3.18 12.18 -1.46
N TYR A 46 -4.07 12.50 -0.52
CA TYR A 46 -4.70 11.53 0.38
C TYR A 46 -5.82 10.69 -0.27
N ASN A 47 -6.29 11.09 -1.45
CA ASN A 47 -7.43 10.43 -2.08
C ASN A 47 -7.02 9.08 -2.67
N PRO A 48 -7.84 8.04 -2.51
CA PRO A 48 -7.64 6.78 -3.22
C PRO A 48 -7.98 6.94 -4.70
N SER A 49 -7.51 6.01 -5.50
CA SER A 49 -8.02 5.76 -6.85
C SER A 49 -8.94 4.54 -6.85
N ILE A 50 -9.86 4.47 -7.81
CA ILE A 50 -10.82 3.36 -7.94
C ILE A 50 -10.52 2.51 -9.19
N PRO A 51 -11.06 1.27 -9.31
CA PRO A 51 -10.76 0.37 -10.43
C PRO A 51 -10.99 0.97 -11.81
N SER A 52 -12.05 1.75 -12.01
CA SER A 52 -12.34 2.39 -13.30
C SER A 52 -11.29 3.38 -13.77
N GLU A 53 -10.50 3.94 -12.84
CA GLU A 53 -9.41 4.87 -13.12
C GLU A 53 -8.07 4.16 -13.34
N LEU A 54 -7.85 3.04 -12.61
CA LEU A 54 -6.52 2.45 -12.49
C LEU A 54 -6.27 1.23 -13.37
N MET A 55 -7.26 0.34 -13.57
CA MET A 55 -6.99 -1.02 -14.08
C MET A 55 -6.27 -1.06 -15.42
N ASN A 56 -6.47 -0.04 -16.27
CA ASN A 56 -5.83 0.09 -17.58
C ASN A 56 -4.83 1.27 -17.64
N SER A 57 -4.54 1.91 -16.50
CA SER A 57 -3.64 3.06 -16.42
C SER A 57 -2.26 2.68 -15.91
N ASN A 58 -1.22 3.35 -16.42
CA ASN A 58 0.12 3.29 -15.84
C ASN A 58 0.17 3.84 -14.40
N ASP A 59 -0.82 4.60 -13.98
CA ASP A 59 -0.96 5.09 -12.61
C ASP A 59 -1.10 3.93 -11.58
N LEU A 60 -1.51 2.75 -12.03
CA LEU A 60 -1.54 1.55 -11.19
C LEU A 60 -0.14 1.15 -10.68
N ARG A 61 0.95 1.62 -11.31
CA ARG A 61 2.33 1.37 -10.86
C ARG A 61 2.63 2.09 -9.55
N CYS A 62 2.49 3.43 -9.55
CA CYS A 62 2.96 4.28 -8.45
C CYS A 62 1.97 5.40 -8.06
N ASN A 63 0.69 5.29 -8.43
CA ASN A 63 -0.34 6.30 -8.30
C ASN A 63 -0.25 7.42 -9.35
N LYS A 64 -1.29 8.23 -9.42
CA LYS A 64 -1.55 9.25 -10.44
C LYS A 64 -0.44 10.29 -10.53
N GLY A 65 0.22 10.36 -11.68
CA GLY A 65 1.27 11.35 -11.95
C GLY A 65 2.54 11.19 -11.11
N ALA A 66 2.72 10.05 -10.40
CA ALA A 66 3.90 9.84 -9.57
C ALA A 66 5.17 9.68 -10.42
N ALA A 67 6.11 10.61 -10.22
CA ALA A 67 7.42 10.62 -10.88
C ALA A 67 8.53 10.74 -9.84
N ALA A 68 9.76 10.42 -10.23
CA ALA A 68 10.92 10.51 -9.33
C ALA A 68 11.14 11.94 -8.81
N GLY A 69 11.05 12.95 -9.67
CA GLY A 69 11.27 14.34 -9.29
C GLY A 69 12.55 14.51 -8.45
N ASN A 70 12.40 15.15 -7.28
CA ASN A 70 13.50 15.31 -6.30
C ASN A 70 13.56 14.17 -5.26
N THR A 71 12.81 13.07 -5.45
CA THR A 71 12.80 11.93 -4.52
C THR A 71 14.19 11.32 -4.45
N ALA A 72 14.74 11.21 -3.22
CA ALA A 72 16.01 10.55 -3.00
C ALA A 72 15.87 9.02 -3.03
N THR A 73 17.00 8.33 -3.19
CA THR A 73 17.08 6.87 -3.06
C THR A 73 17.76 6.54 -1.74
N TYR A 74 17.11 5.74 -0.89
CA TYR A 74 17.69 5.31 0.38
C TYR A 74 18.33 3.92 0.25
N THR A 75 19.50 3.74 0.87
CA THR A 75 20.19 2.44 0.89
C THR A 75 19.75 1.63 2.10
N VAL A 76 19.33 0.40 1.85
CA VAL A 76 18.95 -0.60 2.86
C VAL A 76 19.67 -1.92 2.60
N LYS A 77 19.67 -2.82 3.56
CA LYS A 77 20.30 -4.13 3.45
C LYS A 77 19.27 -5.26 3.40
N ALA A 78 19.58 -6.32 2.70
CA ALA A 78 18.80 -7.55 2.80
C ALA A 78 18.72 -8.01 4.27
N GLY A 79 17.49 -8.28 4.73
CA GLY A 79 17.18 -8.58 6.12
C GLY A 79 16.69 -7.39 6.95
N ASP A 80 16.82 -6.14 6.47
CA ASP A 80 16.23 -4.98 7.15
C ASP A 80 14.70 -5.08 7.18
N LYS A 81 14.12 -4.63 8.30
CA LYS A 81 12.67 -4.48 8.45
C LYS A 81 12.27 -3.07 8.08
N LEU A 82 11.47 -2.96 7.03
CA LEU A 82 10.93 -1.69 6.54
C LEU A 82 9.52 -1.47 7.07
N GLY A 83 9.19 -0.22 7.38
CA GLY A 83 7.86 0.27 7.64
C GLY A 83 7.53 1.40 6.67
N PHE A 84 6.37 1.31 6.06
CA PHE A 84 5.82 2.34 5.18
C PHE A 84 4.70 3.03 5.95
N LYS A 85 5.05 4.17 6.58
CA LYS A 85 4.19 4.84 7.56
C LYS A 85 3.27 5.84 6.88
N ILE A 86 2.05 5.90 7.39
CA ILE A 86 1.02 6.87 7.03
C ILE A 86 1.40 8.25 7.58
N PHE A 87 0.97 9.29 6.86
CA PHE A 87 1.12 10.69 7.26
C PHE A 87 0.45 10.98 8.60
N ASN A 88 1.04 11.88 9.37
CA ASN A 88 0.45 12.60 10.52
C ASN A 88 -0.22 11.70 11.58
N ASN A 89 0.32 10.50 11.84
CA ASN A 89 -0.23 9.55 12.82
C ASN A 89 -1.66 9.06 12.52
N GLU A 90 -2.13 9.21 11.31
CA GLU A 90 -3.35 8.57 10.83
C GLU A 90 -3.20 7.05 10.83
N LEU A 91 -4.32 6.36 10.78
CA LEU A 91 -4.39 4.91 10.82
C LEU A 91 -5.12 4.39 9.57
N VAL A 92 -4.89 3.13 9.22
CA VAL A 92 -5.69 2.45 8.20
C VAL A 92 -7.09 2.23 8.75
N GLU A 93 -8.07 2.95 8.20
CA GLU A 93 -9.48 2.93 8.66
C GLU A 93 -10.42 2.26 7.66
N HIS A 94 -9.89 1.60 6.65
CA HIS A 94 -10.66 0.78 5.72
C HIS A 94 -10.26 -0.68 5.83
N PRO A 95 -11.24 -1.62 5.88
CA PRO A 95 -10.94 -3.04 5.88
C PRO A 95 -10.39 -3.47 4.53
N GLY A 96 -9.34 -4.28 4.54
CA GLY A 96 -8.77 -4.82 3.32
C GLY A 96 -7.29 -5.19 3.43
N PRO A 97 -6.74 -5.79 2.37
CA PRO A 97 -5.37 -6.27 2.35
C PRO A 97 -4.35 -5.14 2.14
N GLY A 98 -3.15 -5.35 2.67
CA GLY A 98 -1.97 -4.58 2.34
C GLY A 98 -0.97 -5.40 1.54
N PHE A 99 -0.25 -4.78 0.63
CA PHE A 99 0.75 -5.44 -0.21
C PHE A 99 2.03 -4.61 -0.32
N VAL A 100 3.14 -5.31 -0.51
CA VAL A 100 4.38 -4.72 -1.02
C VAL A 100 4.80 -5.48 -2.27
N TYR A 101 5.06 -4.72 -3.33
CA TYR A 101 5.64 -5.22 -4.57
C TYR A 101 6.98 -4.54 -4.81
N ILE A 102 7.89 -5.23 -5.44
CA ILE A 102 9.18 -4.70 -5.88
C ILE A 102 9.31 -4.78 -7.39
N SER A 103 9.95 -3.78 -7.99
CA SER A 103 10.36 -3.81 -9.39
C SER A 103 11.80 -3.33 -9.50
N LYS A 104 12.69 -4.21 -9.97
CA LYS A 104 14.12 -3.89 -10.12
C LYS A 104 14.30 -2.94 -11.30
N ALA A 105 14.90 -1.79 -11.03
CA ALA A 105 15.26 -0.87 -12.10
C ALA A 105 16.41 -1.44 -12.96
N PRO A 106 16.35 -1.32 -14.29
CA PRO A 106 17.44 -1.77 -15.17
C PRO A 106 18.72 -0.92 -15.05
N GLY A 107 18.60 0.24 -14.43
CA GLY A 107 19.66 1.19 -14.12
C GLY A 107 19.28 2.00 -12.89
N SER A 108 19.35 3.33 -12.97
CA SER A 108 18.93 4.17 -11.86
C SER A 108 17.42 4.15 -11.65
N VAL A 109 16.98 3.94 -10.41
CA VAL A 109 15.57 4.00 -10.05
C VAL A 109 14.96 5.38 -10.32
N LYS A 110 15.77 6.43 -10.30
CA LYS A 110 15.31 7.81 -10.59
C LYS A 110 14.79 7.99 -12.01
N SER A 111 15.31 7.24 -12.99
CA SER A 111 14.84 7.27 -14.38
C SER A 111 13.85 6.16 -14.72
N TYR A 112 13.54 5.28 -13.75
CA TYR A 112 12.71 4.13 -13.99
C TYR A 112 11.23 4.43 -13.71
N ASP A 113 10.36 4.11 -14.68
CA ASP A 113 8.91 4.37 -14.63
C ASP A 113 8.07 3.19 -14.09
N GLY A 114 8.73 2.07 -13.72
CA GLY A 114 8.03 0.87 -13.25
C GLY A 114 7.40 0.02 -14.36
N SER A 115 7.82 0.17 -15.62
CA SER A 115 7.29 -0.62 -16.75
C SER A 115 7.78 -2.07 -16.77
N GLY A 116 8.79 -2.41 -15.99
CA GLY A 116 9.34 -3.76 -15.85
C GLY A 116 8.45 -4.71 -15.06
N ASP A 117 9.06 -5.81 -14.62
CA ASP A 117 8.42 -6.83 -13.83
C ASP A 117 8.23 -6.42 -12.37
N TRP A 118 7.09 -6.79 -11.80
CA TRP A 118 6.75 -6.59 -10.41
C TRP A 118 6.56 -7.92 -9.72
N VAL A 119 7.12 -8.06 -8.53
CA VAL A 119 7.01 -9.27 -7.71
C VAL A 119 6.40 -8.90 -6.36
N LYS A 120 5.36 -9.62 -5.94
CA LYS A 120 4.80 -9.46 -4.60
C LYS A 120 5.75 -10.05 -3.57
N VAL A 121 6.17 -9.27 -2.59
CA VAL A 121 7.13 -9.67 -1.56
C VAL A 121 6.54 -9.65 -0.15
N MET A 122 5.36 -9.02 0.02
CA MET A 122 4.61 -9.02 1.28
C MET A 122 3.12 -8.94 0.98
N GLN A 123 2.34 -9.60 1.81
CA GLN A 123 0.89 -9.55 1.84
C GLN A 123 0.43 -9.54 3.29
N SER A 124 -0.26 -8.46 3.68
CA SER A 124 -0.97 -8.34 4.95
C SER A 124 -2.40 -8.82 4.74
N GLY A 125 -2.80 -9.82 5.47
CA GLY A 125 -4.05 -10.51 5.24
C GLY A 125 -5.04 -10.40 6.39
N LEU A 126 -5.64 -11.53 6.72
CA LEU A 126 -6.67 -11.67 7.74
C LEU A 126 -6.09 -12.30 9.01
N LYS A 127 -6.31 -11.69 10.17
CA LYS A 127 -6.11 -12.30 11.49
C LYS A 127 -7.10 -13.46 11.69
N ASN A 128 -8.33 -13.26 11.20
CA ASN A 128 -9.35 -14.30 11.19
C ASN A 128 -9.87 -14.54 9.76
N PRO A 129 -9.39 -15.58 9.08
CA PRO A 129 -9.78 -15.87 7.70
C PRO A 129 -11.26 -16.19 7.49
N SER A 130 -11.99 -16.58 8.53
CA SER A 130 -13.40 -16.96 8.45
C SER A 130 -14.37 -15.77 8.52
N THR A 131 -13.88 -14.57 8.80
CA THR A 131 -14.71 -13.36 8.97
C THR A 131 -14.21 -12.15 8.17
N PRO A 132 -13.94 -12.29 6.86
CA PRO A 132 -13.36 -11.20 6.07
C PRO A 132 -14.29 -9.98 5.88
N GLY A 133 -15.57 -10.10 6.23
CA GLY A 133 -16.51 -8.98 6.26
C GLY A 133 -16.35 -8.06 7.47
N VAL A 134 -15.63 -8.49 8.51
CA VAL A 134 -15.42 -7.72 9.74
C VAL A 134 -14.14 -6.89 9.63
N ASP A 135 -14.23 -5.58 9.94
CA ASP A 135 -13.11 -4.65 9.76
C ASP A 135 -11.90 -5.03 10.61
N THR A 136 -12.12 -5.38 11.87
CA THR A 136 -11.06 -5.78 12.81
C THR A 136 -10.40 -7.12 12.49
N ALA A 137 -10.94 -7.88 11.53
CA ALA A 137 -10.34 -9.13 11.06
C ALA A 137 -9.11 -8.92 10.16
N TRP A 138 -8.92 -7.71 9.64
CA TRP A 138 -7.78 -7.38 8.77
C TRP A 138 -6.55 -6.98 9.60
N ASP A 139 -5.37 -7.49 9.23
CA ASP A 139 -4.11 -7.15 9.89
C ASP A 139 -3.75 -5.67 9.75
N SER A 140 -4.14 -5.07 8.61
CA SER A 140 -3.94 -3.65 8.31
C SER A 140 -4.78 -2.71 9.17
N TRP A 141 -5.94 -3.18 9.68
CA TRP A 141 -6.90 -2.36 10.43
C TRP A 141 -6.28 -1.66 11.63
N GLN A 142 -6.46 -0.35 11.73
CA GLN A 142 -5.92 0.51 12.80
C GLN A 142 -4.39 0.45 12.96
N LYS A 143 -3.67 0.14 11.87
CA LYS A 143 -2.21 0.26 11.82
C LYS A 143 -1.81 1.60 11.23
N ASP A 144 -0.71 2.16 11.72
CA ASP A 144 -0.10 3.39 11.19
C ASP A 144 0.86 3.12 10.02
N ARG A 145 1.08 1.85 9.67
CA ARG A 145 2.04 1.43 8.62
C ARG A 145 1.78 0.03 8.11
N LEU A 146 2.31 -0.26 6.93
CA LEU A 146 2.57 -1.62 6.47
C LEU A 146 4.05 -1.93 6.68
N GLU A 147 4.38 -3.18 6.99
CA GLU A 147 5.75 -3.61 7.27
C GLU A 147 6.18 -4.75 6.35
N TRP A 148 7.45 -4.73 5.93
CA TRP A 148 8.07 -5.76 5.13
C TRP A 148 9.50 -5.99 5.57
N THR A 149 9.89 -7.26 5.80
CA THR A 149 11.29 -7.63 6.00
C THR A 149 11.88 -8.07 4.67
N ILE A 150 12.95 -7.40 4.25
CA ILE A 150 13.61 -7.68 2.98
C ILE A 150 14.16 -9.11 2.99
N GLN A 151 13.76 -9.93 2.04
CA GLN A 151 14.26 -11.31 1.93
C GLN A 151 15.78 -11.32 1.78
N LYS A 152 16.46 -12.18 2.54
CA LYS A 152 17.93 -12.24 2.55
C LYS A 152 18.54 -12.60 1.20
N ASN A 153 17.81 -13.37 0.38
CA ASN A 153 18.27 -13.83 -0.93
C ASN A 153 17.87 -12.89 -2.09
N ILE A 154 17.35 -11.69 -1.79
CA ILE A 154 17.03 -10.71 -2.83
C ILE A 154 18.31 -10.26 -3.55
N PRO A 155 18.36 -10.17 -4.89
CA PRO A 155 19.52 -9.64 -5.60
C PRO A 155 19.76 -8.17 -5.28
N ALA A 156 21.01 -7.75 -5.18
CA ALA A 156 21.36 -6.34 -5.04
C ALA A 156 20.88 -5.51 -6.23
N GLY A 157 20.57 -4.24 -5.99
CA GLY A 157 20.15 -3.29 -7.03
C GLY A 157 19.31 -2.14 -6.54
N GLU A 158 18.89 -1.30 -7.47
CA GLU A 158 17.91 -0.24 -7.20
C GLU A 158 16.51 -0.72 -7.56
N TYR A 159 15.55 -0.39 -6.70
CA TYR A 159 14.18 -0.88 -6.79
C TYR A 159 13.16 0.24 -6.59
N LEU A 160 12.08 0.19 -7.37
CA LEU A 160 10.81 0.74 -6.92
C LEU A 160 10.16 -0.25 -5.96
N VAL A 161 9.78 0.21 -4.79
CA VAL A 161 9.03 -0.55 -3.79
C VAL A 161 7.65 0.06 -3.72
N ARG A 162 6.67 -0.65 -4.27
CA ARG A 162 5.27 -0.25 -4.33
C ARG A 162 4.55 -0.79 -3.11
N VAL A 163 4.04 0.13 -2.32
CA VAL A 163 3.18 -0.15 -1.17
C VAL A 163 1.75 0.09 -1.58
N GLU A 164 0.86 -0.80 -1.21
CA GLU A 164 -0.55 -0.72 -1.53
C GLU A 164 -1.41 -1.17 -0.37
N HIS A 165 -2.48 -0.43 -0.11
CA HIS A 165 -3.62 -0.90 0.65
C HIS A 165 -4.88 -0.80 -0.21
N ILE A 166 -5.75 -1.81 -0.18
CA ILE A 166 -7.02 -1.82 -0.90
C ILE A 166 -8.17 -1.77 0.10
N GLY A 167 -8.85 -0.63 0.22
CA GLY A 167 -10.07 -0.50 1.02
C GLY A 167 -11.26 -1.16 0.31
N LEU A 168 -11.88 -2.15 0.96
CA LEU A 168 -12.90 -3.04 0.36
C LEU A 168 -14.34 -2.68 0.68
N HIS A 169 -14.58 -1.64 1.49
CA HIS A 169 -15.92 -1.29 1.96
C HIS A 169 -16.92 -0.95 0.83
N GLU A 170 -16.43 -0.49 -0.32
CA GLU A 170 -17.22 -0.24 -1.54
C GLU A 170 -16.84 -1.16 -2.72
N GLY A 171 -16.10 -2.25 -2.47
CA GLY A 171 -15.65 -3.18 -3.52
C GLY A 171 -16.79 -3.78 -4.33
N HIS A 172 -17.91 -4.11 -3.68
CA HIS A 172 -19.11 -4.71 -4.29
C HIS A 172 -19.83 -3.80 -5.30
N VAL A 173 -19.58 -2.51 -5.27
CA VAL A 173 -20.11 -1.54 -6.25
C VAL A 173 -19.04 -1.01 -7.21
N GLY A 174 -17.91 -1.74 -7.32
CA GLY A 174 -16.81 -1.40 -8.23
C GLY A 174 -15.96 -0.21 -7.77
N LYS A 175 -16.03 0.17 -6.50
CA LYS A 175 -15.34 1.32 -5.92
C LYS A 175 -14.37 0.92 -4.82
N ALA A 176 -13.72 -0.25 -4.93
CA ALA A 176 -12.58 -0.56 -4.06
C ALA A 176 -11.54 0.56 -4.12
N GLN A 177 -11.00 0.96 -2.98
CA GLN A 177 -10.14 2.14 -2.86
C GLN A 177 -8.67 1.74 -2.81
N PHE A 178 -7.89 2.18 -3.78
CA PHE A 178 -6.46 1.88 -3.91
C PHE A 178 -5.62 3.03 -3.37
N TYR A 179 -4.87 2.77 -2.31
CA TYR A 179 -3.87 3.66 -1.72
C TYR A 179 -2.50 3.12 -2.11
N ILE A 180 -1.83 3.79 -3.06
CA ILE A 180 -0.60 3.29 -3.69
C ILE A 180 0.48 4.35 -3.60
N GLU A 181 1.68 3.97 -3.13
CA GLU A 181 2.88 4.79 -3.19
C GLU A 181 4.10 3.97 -3.57
N CYS A 182 5.07 4.63 -4.24
CA CYS A 182 6.34 4.03 -4.61
C CYS A 182 7.50 4.69 -3.87
N PHE A 183 8.28 3.87 -3.18
CA PHE A 183 9.54 4.24 -2.56
C PHE A 183 10.72 3.91 -3.49
N GLN A 184 11.77 4.73 -3.43
CA GLN A 184 13.01 4.51 -4.16
C GLN A 184 14.08 3.96 -3.21
N LEU A 185 14.44 2.69 -3.38
CA LEU A 185 15.40 2.03 -2.51
C LEU A 185 16.55 1.42 -3.32
N LYS A 186 17.77 1.50 -2.75
CA LYS A 186 18.92 0.71 -3.16
C LYS A 186 19.10 -0.41 -2.15
N ILE A 187 18.99 -1.65 -2.59
CA ILE A 187 19.15 -2.81 -1.73
C ILE A 187 20.57 -3.35 -1.88
N GLU A 188 21.32 -3.35 -0.78
CA GLU A 188 22.60 -4.04 -0.66
C GLU A 188 22.36 -5.49 -0.24
N SER A 189 22.89 -6.42 -0.99
CA SER A 189 22.68 -7.86 -0.80
C SER A 189 23.77 -8.66 -1.47
N SER A 190 24.09 -9.83 -0.92
CA SER A 190 24.80 -10.90 -1.61
C SER A 190 23.87 -11.97 -2.17
N GLY A 191 22.55 -11.75 -2.09
CA GLY A 191 21.56 -12.71 -2.54
C GLY A 191 21.55 -12.88 -4.08
N THR A 192 21.29 -14.10 -4.51
CA THR A 192 21.22 -14.50 -5.93
C THR A 192 19.87 -15.10 -6.29
N GLY A 193 18.86 -14.89 -5.45
CA GLY A 193 17.52 -15.39 -5.66
C GLY A 193 16.89 -14.89 -6.96
N LYS A 194 15.83 -15.55 -7.36
CA LYS A 194 15.06 -15.21 -8.56
C LYS A 194 13.65 -14.77 -8.15
N PRO A 195 13.43 -13.47 -7.82
CA PRO A 195 12.13 -13.00 -7.41
C PRO A 195 11.04 -13.33 -8.43
N GLY A 196 9.96 -13.95 -7.96
CA GLY A 196 8.83 -14.36 -8.78
C GLY A 196 7.70 -14.99 -7.95
N PRO A 197 6.54 -15.25 -8.53
CA PRO A 197 6.14 -15.00 -9.92
C PRO A 197 6.03 -13.50 -10.24
N ALA A 198 6.40 -13.12 -11.45
CA ALA A 198 6.39 -11.73 -11.91
C ALA A 198 5.10 -11.38 -12.66
N VAL A 199 4.67 -10.14 -12.52
CA VAL A 199 3.52 -9.55 -13.20
C VAL A 199 3.84 -8.16 -13.73
N LYS A 200 2.94 -7.59 -14.55
CA LYS A 200 3.02 -6.20 -15.03
C LYS A 200 1.90 -5.36 -14.41
N PHE A 201 2.19 -4.09 -14.14
CA PHE A 201 1.19 -3.07 -13.88
C PHE A 201 1.18 -2.04 -15.03
N PRO A 202 0.01 -1.83 -15.66
CA PRO A 202 -1.25 -2.55 -15.54
C PRO A 202 -1.18 -3.99 -16.08
N GLY A 203 -2.17 -4.82 -15.72
CA GLY A 203 -2.30 -6.20 -16.20
C GLY A 203 -2.42 -7.24 -15.08
N ALA A 204 -1.81 -6.99 -13.90
CA ALA A 204 -1.86 -7.91 -12.76
C ALA A 204 -3.23 -8.00 -12.11
N TYR A 205 -4.06 -6.96 -12.25
CA TYR A 205 -5.39 -6.87 -11.64
C TYR A 205 -6.47 -6.63 -12.69
N LYS A 206 -7.67 -7.12 -12.39
CA LYS A 206 -8.90 -6.81 -13.11
C LYS A 206 -9.92 -6.27 -12.11
N ALA A 207 -10.76 -5.32 -12.53
CA ALA A 207 -11.82 -4.80 -11.68
C ALA A 207 -12.78 -5.89 -11.18
N SER A 208 -12.92 -6.99 -11.94
CA SER A 208 -13.77 -8.15 -11.62
C SER A 208 -13.08 -9.20 -10.73
N ASP A 209 -11.81 -9.04 -10.36
CA ASP A 209 -11.13 -9.99 -9.47
C ASP A 209 -11.90 -10.07 -8.14
N ALA A 210 -12.13 -11.29 -7.64
CA ALA A 210 -12.93 -11.55 -6.45
C ALA A 210 -12.41 -10.81 -5.20
N GLY A 211 -11.11 -10.53 -5.15
CA GLY A 211 -10.48 -9.75 -4.08
C GLY A 211 -10.59 -8.24 -4.27
N ILE A 212 -11.08 -7.74 -5.41
CA ILE A 212 -11.29 -6.32 -5.70
C ILE A 212 -12.79 -6.00 -5.70
N ALA A 213 -13.59 -6.78 -6.43
CA ALA A 213 -15.06 -6.70 -6.44
C ALA A 213 -15.69 -7.35 -5.19
N PHE A 214 -14.99 -7.33 -4.08
CA PHE A 214 -15.35 -8.04 -2.87
C PHE A 214 -16.58 -7.41 -2.18
N ASN A 215 -17.56 -8.24 -1.83
CA ASN A 215 -18.71 -7.83 -1.03
C ASN A 215 -18.55 -8.22 0.44
N LYS A 216 -18.04 -7.29 1.24
CA LYS A 216 -17.90 -7.51 2.69
C LYS A 216 -19.23 -7.62 3.45
N TRP A 217 -20.31 -7.08 2.89
CA TRP A 217 -21.62 -6.98 3.56
C TRP A 217 -22.46 -8.25 3.46
N ASN A 218 -22.07 -9.17 2.57
CA ASN A 218 -22.81 -10.44 2.34
C ASN A 218 -22.25 -11.60 3.19
N ASN A 219 -21.80 -11.33 4.41
CA ASN A 219 -21.27 -12.32 5.35
C ASN A 219 -20.29 -13.33 4.71
N PRO A 220 -19.27 -12.85 3.97
CA PRO A 220 -18.32 -13.72 3.30
C PRO A 220 -17.57 -14.59 4.31
N LYS A 221 -17.17 -15.81 3.87
CA LYS A 221 -16.46 -16.80 4.70
C LYS A 221 -15.01 -17.01 4.27
N SER A 222 -14.60 -16.40 3.16
CA SER A 222 -13.24 -16.47 2.64
C SER A 222 -12.90 -15.21 1.86
N TYR A 223 -11.62 -14.98 1.63
CA TYR A 223 -11.11 -13.90 0.79
C TYR A 223 -10.04 -14.43 -0.16
N THR A 224 -10.13 -14.04 -1.44
CA THR A 224 -9.13 -14.37 -2.45
C THR A 224 -8.27 -13.14 -2.70
N PHE A 225 -6.99 -13.22 -2.38
CA PHE A 225 -6.08 -12.10 -2.58
C PHE A 225 -5.81 -11.86 -4.07
N PRO A 226 -5.90 -10.60 -4.55
CA PRO A 226 -5.55 -10.28 -5.93
C PRO A 226 -4.04 -10.39 -6.20
N GLY A 227 -3.68 -10.56 -7.47
CA GLY A 227 -2.30 -10.63 -7.93
C GLY A 227 -1.61 -11.98 -7.67
N PRO A 228 -0.29 -12.05 -7.88
CA PRO A 228 0.47 -13.29 -7.80
C PRO A 228 0.69 -13.75 -6.35
N ALA A 229 1.22 -14.97 -6.21
CA ALA A 229 1.73 -15.47 -4.93
C ALA A 229 2.89 -14.59 -4.42
N VAL A 230 3.10 -14.58 -3.09
CA VAL A 230 4.23 -13.87 -2.47
C VAL A 230 5.52 -14.65 -2.72
N TRP A 231 6.56 -13.95 -3.18
CA TRP A 231 7.91 -14.49 -3.20
C TRP A 231 8.48 -14.54 -1.77
N ASN A 232 8.89 -15.71 -1.34
CA ASN A 232 9.37 -15.97 0.03
C ASN A 232 10.91 -15.96 0.16
N GLY A 233 11.64 -15.62 -0.91
CA GLY A 233 13.10 -15.54 -0.89
C GLY A 233 13.84 -16.78 -1.43
N ASN A 234 13.14 -17.71 -2.06
CA ASN A 234 13.75 -18.91 -2.67
C ASN A 234 14.20 -18.66 -4.11
#